data_e2d5531f7da60a51546840c396dd36aa
#
_entry.id   e2d5531f7da60a51546840c396dd36aa
#
_cell.length_a   1.000
_cell.length_b   1.000
_cell.length_c   1.000
_cell.angle_alpha   90.00
_cell.angle_beta   90.00
_cell.angle_gamma   90.00
#
_symmetry.space_group_name_H-M   'P 1'
#
loop_
_entity.id
_entity.type
_entity.pdbx_description
1 polymer ?
#
loop_
_entity_poly.entity_id
_entity_poly.type
_entity_poly.pdbx_seq_one_letter_code
_entity_poly.pdbx_strand_id
1 'polypeptide(L)'
;MGTHFHYRPFVRLGWVIMLLAVSASATAAQSKQAGPNAQDWRAIRHTIRRQIDAFQRDDAKTAFSYAAPSVRRQFRTPHEFLSMVRTGYSAVYRPRAFRFLDPFTVSGHVIQALEVVTQDDMVMTAYYIMERQSNGTWKIAACTLEASAARSV
;
A
#
# COMPACT_ATOMS: atom_id res chain seq x y z
N MET A 1 17.71 -77.79 -6.86
CA MET A 1 18.12 -78.07 -5.51
C MET A 1 17.53 -77.04 -4.59
N GLY A 2 16.53 -77.51 -3.91
CA GLY A 2 15.70 -76.75 -3.03
C GLY A 2 16.29 -76.60 -1.65
N THR A 3 15.77 -75.68 -0.91
CA THR A 3 15.54 -75.81 0.52
C THR A 3 14.47 -74.81 0.95
N HIS A 4 13.37 -75.38 1.30
CA HIS A 4 12.26 -74.72 1.99
C HIS A 4 12.72 -74.37 3.38
N PHE A 5 12.47 -73.14 3.83
CA PHE A 5 12.54 -72.80 5.25
C PHE A 5 11.20 -72.30 5.72
N HIS A 6 10.57 -73.12 6.53
CA HIS A 6 9.27 -72.84 7.19
C HIS A 6 9.48 -71.79 8.28
N TYR A 7 8.69 -70.72 8.26
CA TYR A 7 8.61 -69.81 9.38
C TYR A 7 7.22 -69.93 10.06
N ARG A 8 7.24 -70.29 11.31
CA ARG A 8 6.08 -70.46 12.14
C ARG A 8 5.68 -69.11 12.75
N PRO A 9 4.37 -68.84 12.92
CA PRO A 9 3.87 -67.54 13.48
C PRO A 9 3.91 -67.58 15.01
N PHE A 10 4.46 -66.54 15.61
CA PHE A 10 4.27 -66.23 17.02
C PHE A 10 3.22 -65.13 17.13
N VAL A 11 2.05 -65.55 17.60
CA VAL A 11 0.99 -64.63 18.05
C VAL A 11 1.43 -64.04 19.40
N ARG A 12 1.60 -62.73 19.47
CA ARG A 12 1.59 -62.00 20.73
C ARG A 12 0.58 -60.87 20.65
N LEU A 13 -0.45 -61.10 21.41
CA LEU A 13 -1.52 -60.16 21.80
C LEU A 13 -0.89 -59.02 22.60
N GLY A 14 -1.04 -57.77 22.15
CA GLY A 14 -0.47 -56.62 22.87
C GLY A 14 -1.09 -55.33 22.44
N TRP A 15 -2.13 -54.92 23.11
CA TRP A 15 -2.63 -53.59 23.44
C TRP A 15 -2.58 -52.53 22.32
N VAL A 16 -3.74 -52.32 21.74
CA VAL A 16 -4.06 -51.13 20.91
C VAL A 16 -4.21 -49.93 21.86
N ILE A 17 -3.20 -49.10 21.92
CA ILE A 17 -3.34 -47.72 22.45
C ILE A 17 -3.74 -46.84 21.27
N MET A 18 -5.06 -46.56 21.23
CA MET A 18 -5.65 -45.64 20.27
C MET A 18 -5.33 -44.20 20.73
N LEU A 19 -4.21 -43.65 20.27
CA LEU A 19 -3.92 -42.23 20.40
C LEU A 19 -4.78 -41.45 19.41
N LEU A 20 -5.88 -40.90 19.91
CA LEU A 20 -6.65 -39.85 19.22
C LEU A 20 -5.78 -38.61 19.10
N ALA A 21 -5.07 -38.48 17.98
CA ALA A 21 -4.47 -37.22 17.59
C ALA A 21 -5.60 -36.26 17.20
N VAL A 22 -5.98 -35.39 18.12
CA VAL A 22 -6.82 -34.24 17.83
C VAL A 22 -5.95 -33.30 17.00
N SER A 23 -6.03 -33.40 15.68
CA SER A 23 -5.47 -32.42 14.75
C SER A 23 -6.29 -31.13 14.90
N ALA A 24 -5.83 -30.24 15.74
CA ALA A 24 -6.29 -28.85 15.75
C ALA A 24 -5.88 -28.22 14.42
N SER A 25 -6.77 -28.29 13.44
CA SER A 25 -6.66 -27.51 12.22
C SER A 25 -6.77 -26.04 12.62
N ALA A 26 -5.62 -25.38 12.79
CA ALA A 26 -5.56 -23.95 12.87
C ALA A 26 -6.01 -23.40 11.52
N THR A 27 -7.30 -23.12 11.42
CA THR A 27 -7.86 -22.33 10.33
C THR A 27 -7.24 -20.94 10.47
N ALA A 28 -6.13 -20.70 9.78
CA ALA A 28 -5.63 -19.35 9.57
C ALA A 28 -6.76 -18.61 8.83
N ALA A 29 -7.59 -17.91 9.58
CA ALA A 29 -8.53 -16.96 9.04
C ALA A 29 -7.69 -15.95 8.26
N GLN A 30 -7.63 -16.12 6.93
CA GLN A 30 -7.20 -15.07 6.03
C GLN A 30 -8.15 -13.91 6.30
N SER A 31 -7.69 -12.98 7.12
CA SER A 31 -8.35 -11.70 7.28
C SER A 31 -8.31 -11.05 5.91
N LYS A 32 -9.39 -11.20 5.14
CA LYS A 32 -9.70 -10.41 3.96
C LYS A 32 -9.49 -8.97 4.42
N GLN A 33 -8.40 -8.35 4.00
CA GLN A 33 -8.05 -7.01 4.44
C GLN A 33 -9.24 -6.12 4.10
N ALA A 34 -10.02 -5.78 5.13
CA ALA A 34 -11.07 -4.79 4.98
C ALA A 34 -10.42 -3.52 4.45
N GLY A 35 -11.07 -2.87 3.49
CA GLY A 35 -10.61 -1.60 2.94
C GLY A 35 -10.36 -0.56 4.05
N PRO A 36 -9.75 0.59 3.72
CA PRO A 36 -9.46 1.63 4.69
C PRO A 36 -10.72 2.08 5.43
N ASN A 37 -10.62 2.16 6.75
CA ASN A 37 -11.67 2.72 7.61
C ASN A 37 -11.57 4.25 7.67
N ALA A 38 -12.48 4.91 8.40
CA ALA A 38 -12.52 6.38 8.53
C ALA A 38 -11.22 6.95 9.13
N GLN A 39 -10.55 6.22 10.03
CA GLN A 39 -9.27 6.64 10.61
C GLN A 39 -8.15 6.53 9.59
N ASP A 40 -8.12 5.47 8.79
CA ASP A 40 -7.16 5.29 7.70
C ASP A 40 -7.28 6.44 6.69
N TRP A 41 -8.50 6.81 6.29
CA TRP A 41 -8.71 7.92 5.36
C TRP A 41 -8.24 9.27 5.92
N ARG A 42 -8.41 9.51 7.22
CA ARG A 42 -7.84 10.70 7.87
C ARG A 42 -6.30 10.69 7.83
N ALA A 43 -5.68 9.54 8.13
CA ALA A 43 -4.23 9.38 8.09
C ALA A 43 -3.67 9.55 6.66
N ILE A 44 -4.35 9.02 5.64
CA ILE A 44 -4.01 9.19 4.23
C ILE A 44 -4.02 10.67 3.84
N ARG A 45 -5.13 11.38 4.12
CA ARG A 45 -5.24 12.82 3.83
C ARG A 45 -4.19 13.64 4.57
N HIS A 46 -3.89 13.29 5.81
CA HIS A 46 -2.79 13.91 6.57
C HIS A 46 -1.44 13.71 5.88
N THR A 47 -1.10 12.49 5.48
CA THR A 47 0.15 12.15 4.79
C THR A 47 0.32 12.97 3.52
N ILE A 48 -0.72 13.03 2.67
CA ILE A 48 -0.70 13.78 1.41
C ILE A 48 -0.53 15.28 1.68
N ARG A 49 -1.33 15.86 2.59
CA ARG A 49 -1.23 17.27 2.96
C ARG A 49 0.18 17.64 3.42
N ARG A 50 0.76 16.84 4.31
CA ARG A 50 2.11 17.09 4.83
C ARG A 50 3.18 17.00 3.75
N GLN A 51 3.00 16.12 2.75
CA GLN A 51 3.94 16.07 1.62
C GLN A 51 3.83 17.32 0.74
N ILE A 52 2.60 17.77 0.42
CA ILE A 52 2.38 19.01 -0.34
C ILE A 52 2.95 20.22 0.41
N ASP A 53 2.70 20.32 1.72
CA ASP A 53 3.27 21.38 2.56
C ASP A 53 4.81 21.37 2.54
N ALA A 54 5.44 20.19 2.50
CA ALA A 54 6.89 20.07 2.41
C ALA A 54 7.40 20.50 1.02
N PHE A 55 6.70 20.16 -0.06
CA PHE A 55 7.02 20.62 -1.41
C PHE A 55 6.98 22.16 -1.51
N GLN A 56 5.97 22.80 -0.93
CA GLN A 56 5.82 24.25 -0.94
C GLN A 56 6.99 24.98 -0.24
N ARG A 57 7.66 24.31 0.72
CA ARG A 57 8.82 24.83 1.44
C ARG A 57 10.16 24.33 0.91
N ASP A 58 10.17 23.58 -0.18
CA ASP A 58 11.36 22.90 -0.72
C ASP A 58 12.05 21.95 0.28
N ASP A 59 11.28 21.44 1.26
CA ASP A 59 11.75 20.48 2.26
C ASP A 59 11.81 19.07 1.65
N ALA A 60 12.87 18.82 0.89
CA ALA A 60 13.08 17.56 0.19
C ALA A 60 13.07 16.36 1.15
N LYS A 61 13.70 16.47 2.32
CA LYS A 61 13.82 15.38 3.29
C LYS A 61 12.46 14.98 3.84
N THR A 62 11.66 15.97 4.26
CA THR A 62 10.32 15.72 4.78
C THR A 62 9.40 15.19 3.68
N ALA A 63 9.38 15.80 2.50
CA ALA A 63 8.58 15.33 1.37
C ALA A 63 8.90 13.87 1.00
N PHE A 64 10.19 13.52 0.93
CA PHE A 64 10.66 12.18 0.63
C PHE A 64 10.29 11.16 1.70
N SER A 65 10.18 11.58 2.96
CA SER A 65 9.78 10.69 4.07
C SER A 65 8.36 10.17 3.95
N TYR A 66 7.47 10.88 3.23
CA TYR A 66 6.08 10.45 2.98
C TYR A 66 5.95 9.50 1.78
N ALA A 67 6.98 9.37 0.95
CA ALA A 67 7.03 8.41 -0.14
C ALA A 67 7.23 6.99 0.39
N ALA A 68 6.58 6.02 -0.25
CA ALA A 68 6.73 4.59 0.07
C ALA A 68 8.16 4.10 -0.19
N PRO A 69 8.61 3.01 0.46
CA PRO A 69 9.94 2.45 0.23
C PRO A 69 10.22 2.12 -1.24
N SER A 70 9.21 1.67 -1.99
CA SER A 70 9.30 1.41 -3.43
C SER A 70 9.69 2.64 -4.25
N VAL A 71 9.11 3.79 -3.92
CA VAL A 71 9.46 5.08 -4.54
C VAL A 71 10.86 5.53 -4.08
N ARG A 72 11.13 5.47 -2.77
CA ARG A 72 12.43 5.92 -2.24
C ARG A 72 13.64 5.16 -2.78
N ARG A 73 13.47 3.90 -3.16
CA ARG A 73 14.54 3.12 -3.81
C ARG A 73 14.89 3.58 -5.23
N GLN A 74 14.04 4.37 -5.87
CA GLN A 74 14.27 4.88 -7.22
C GLN A 74 15.15 6.13 -7.26
N PHE A 75 15.36 6.76 -6.11
CA PHE A 75 16.15 7.99 -6.01
C PHE A 75 17.28 7.80 -5.00
N ARG A 76 18.46 8.32 -5.32
CA ARG A 76 19.63 8.27 -4.44
C ARG A 76 19.53 9.24 -3.29
N THR A 77 18.86 10.38 -3.52
CA THR A 77 18.74 11.45 -2.53
C THR A 77 17.34 12.06 -2.51
N PRO A 78 16.92 12.66 -1.38
CA PRO A 78 15.68 13.44 -1.32
C PRO A 78 15.66 14.61 -2.34
N HIS A 79 16.82 15.20 -2.65
CA HIS A 79 16.91 16.28 -3.63
C HIS A 79 16.63 15.82 -5.06
N GLU A 80 17.10 14.63 -5.45
CA GLU A 80 16.74 14.04 -6.74
C GLU A 80 15.24 13.81 -6.88
N PHE A 81 14.62 13.27 -5.81
CA PHE A 81 13.17 13.12 -5.76
C PHE A 81 12.45 14.47 -5.91
N LEU A 82 12.85 15.48 -5.14
CA LEU A 82 12.23 16.81 -5.21
C LEU A 82 12.40 17.45 -6.59
N SER A 83 13.56 17.29 -7.22
CA SER A 83 13.82 17.80 -8.57
C SER A 83 12.89 17.15 -9.60
N MET A 84 12.69 15.84 -9.52
CA MET A 84 11.76 15.11 -10.38
C MET A 84 10.32 15.61 -10.18
N VAL A 85 9.88 15.79 -8.92
CA VAL A 85 8.53 16.30 -8.63
C VAL A 85 8.34 17.72 -9.16
N ARG A 86 9.34 18.59 -9.00
CA ARG A 86 9.30 19.97 -9.52
C ARG A 86 9.10 20.00 -11.04
N THR A 87 9.78 19.12 -11.77
CA THR A 87 9.77 19.11 -13.23
C THR A 87 8.53 18.37 -13.79
N GLY A 88 8.20 17.19 -13.22
CA GLY A 88 7.18 16.32 -13.78
C GLY A 88 5.80 16.45 -13.11
N TYR A 89 5.72 17.05 -11.93
CA TYR A 89 4.50 17.11 -11.11
C TYR A 89 4.26 18.51 -10.54
N SER A 90 4.50 19.54 -11.35
CA SER A 90 4.40 20.94 -10.93
C SER A 90 3.07 21.29 -10.28
N ALA A 91 1.96 20.67 -10.73
CA ALA A 91 0.64 20.87 -10.18
C ALA A 91 0.54 20.52 -8.69
N VAL A 92 1.21 19.48 -8.21
CA VAL A 92 1.23 19.09 -6.79
C VAL A 92 2.44 19.62 -6.03
N TYR A 93 3.47 20.07 -6.73
CA TYR A 93 4.65 20.66 -6.12
C TYR A 93 4.33 22.01 -5.44
N ARG A 94 3.65 22.89 -6.15
CA ARG A 94 3.19 24.20 -5.64
C ARG A 94 1.80 24.54 -6.16
N PRO A 95 0.77 23.83 -5.68
CA PRO A 95 -0.59 24.17 -6.05
C PRO A 95 -0.97 25.55 -5.47
N ARG A 96 -1.76 26.32 -6.22
CA ARG A 96 -2.42 27.51 -5.69
C ARG A 96 -3.50 27.16 -4.67
N ALA A 97 -4.22 26.06 -4.94
CA ALA A 97 -5.21 25.48 -4.05
C ALA A 97 -5.37 24.00 -4.33
N PHE A 98 -5.83 23.25 -3.36
CA PHE A 98 -6.30 21.87 -3.56
C PHE A 98 -7.41 21.49 -2.60
N ARG A 99 -8.23 20.53 -2.99
CA ARG A 99 -9.25 19.92 -2.14
C ARG A 99 -9.27 18.40 -2.34
N PHE A 100 -9.52 17.68 -1.28
CA PHE A 100 -9.71 16.23 -1.35
C PHE A 100 -11.07 15.92 -1.98
N LEU A 101 -11.05 15.01 -2.95
CA LEU A 101 -12.24 14.39 -3.53
C LEU A 101 -12.55 13.08 -2.79
N ASP A 102 -13.65 12.42 -3.18
CA ASP A 102 -14.01 11.15 -2.60
C ASP A 102 -12.93 10.10 -2.89
N PRO A 103 -12.49 9.37 -1.87
CA PRO A 103 -11.51 8.31 -2.03
C PRO A 103 -12.18 7.04 -2.53
N PHE A 104 -11.40 6.15 -3.15
CA PHE A 104 -11.90 4.87 -3.63
C PHE A 104 -10.82 3.79 -3.60
N THR A 105 -11.26 2.55 -3.78
CA THR A 105 -10.36 1.40 -3.93
C THR A 105 -10.70 0.69 -5.22
N VAL A 106 -9.69 0.44 -6.05
CA VAL A 106 -9.84 -0.29 -7.31
C VAL A 106 -8.71 -1.32 -7.45
N SER A 107 -9.06 -2.56 -7.77
CA SER A 107 -8.08 -3.66 -7.91
C SER A 107 -7.11 -3.78 -6.75
N GLY A 108 -7.59 -3.56 -5.52
CA GLY A 108 -6.78 -3.61 -4.30
C GLY A 108 -5.92 -2.36 -4.02
N HIS A 109 -5.90 -1.39 -4.93
CA HIS A 109 -5.20 -0.12 -4.73
C HIS A 109 -6.09 0.89 -4.02
N VAL A 110 -5.55 1.48 -2.96
CA VAL A 110 -6.19 2.56 -2.19
C VAL A 110 -5.83 3.89 -2.82
N ILE A 111 -6.83 4.64 -3.29
CA ILE A 111 -6.63 5.87 -4.04
C ILE A 111 -7.33 7.03 -3.36
N GLN A 112 -6.59 8.11 -3.12
CA GLN A 112 -7.14 9.39 -2.72
C GLN A 112 -6.99 10.37 -3.87
N ALA A 113 -8.10 10.80 -4.43
CA ALA A 113 -8.11 11.82 -5.46
C ALA A 113 -8.15 13.23 -4.85
N LEU A 114 -7.47 14.16 -5.50
CA LEU A 114 -7.47 15.59 -5.20
C LEU A 114 -7.79 16.38 -6.45
N GLU A 115 -8.62 17.38 -6.32
CA GLU A 115 -8.66 18.48 -7.29
C GLU A 115 -7.56 19.47 -6.92
N VAL A 116 -6.79 19.88 -7.89
CA VAL A 116 -5.62 20.76 -7.74
C VAL A 116 -5.77 21.94 -8.70
N VAL A 117 -5.60 23.13 -8.19
CA VAL A 117 -5.53 24.35 -9.01
C VAL A 117 -4.05 24.76 -9.13
N THR A 118 -3.56 24.84 -10.34
CA THR A 118 -2.17 25.21 -10.63
C THR A 118 -1.95 26.72 -10.51
N GLN A 119 -0.71 27.19 -10.60
CA GLN A 119 -0.38 28.62 -10.53
C GLN A 119 -0.95 29.44 -11.71
N ASP A 120 -1.18 28.80 -12.83
CA ASP A 120 -1.77 29.33 -14.07
C ASP A 120 -3.27 29.02 -14.20
N ASP A 121 -3.94 28.78 -13.06
CA ASP A 121 -5.39 28.58 -12.93
C ASP A 121 -5.97 27.34 -13.64
N MET A 122 -5.14 26.41 -14.07
CA MET A 122 -5.64 25.17 -14.60
C MET A 122 -6.12 24.24 -13.47
N VAL A 123 -7.21 23.53 -13.73
CA VAL A 123 -7.74 22.53 -12.78
C VAL A 123 -7.32 21.15 -13.25
N MET A 124 -6.67 20.41 -12.36
CA MET A 124 -6.22 19.05 -12.58
C MET A 124 -6.73 18.12 -11.49
N THR A 125 -6.81 16.83 -11.78
CA THR A 125 -7.04 15.79 -10.79
C THR A 125 -5.74 15.04 -10.53
N ALA A 126 -5.32 15.00 -9.26
CA ALA A 126 -4.20 14.19 -8.81
C ALA A 126 -4.72 12.94 -8.12
N TYR A 127 -4.30 11.77 -8.57
CA TYR A 127 -4.63 10.48 -7.95
C TYR A 127 -3.42 9.97 -7.19
N TYR A 128 -3.51 9.95 -5.87
CA TYR A 128 -2.49 9.43 -4.97
C TYR A 128 -2.77 7.97 -4.66
N ILE A 129 -1.90 7.07 -5.08
CA ILE A 129 -1.94 5.65 -4.72
C ILE A 129 -1.22 5.48 -3.39
N MET A 130 -1.94 4.92 -2.42
CA MET A 130 -1.47 4.81 -1.05
C MET A 130 -1.14 3.38 -0.68
N GLU A 131 -0.07 3.21 0.09
CA GLU A 131 0.41 1.91 0.57
C GLU A 131 0.47 1.92 2.10
N ARG A 132 -0.17 0.92 2.72
CA ARG A 132 -0.09 0.71 4.16
C ARG A 132 1.19 -0.04 4.50
N GLN A 133 1.98 0.51 5.39
CA GLN A 133 3.22 -0.11 5.87
C GLN A 133 2.93 -1.12 6.99
N SER A 134 3.88 -2.00 7.28
CA SER A 134 3.76 -3.01 8.35
C SER A 134 3.50 -2.42 9.73
N ASN A 135 3.98 -1.20 9.98
CA ASN A 135 3.74 -0.45 11.22
C ASN A 135 2.40 0.30 11.24
N GLY A 136 1.53 0.09 10.23
CA GLY A 136 0.22 0.70 10.11
C GLY A 136 0.21 2.12 9.52
N THR A 137 1.36 2.74 9.24
CA THR A 137 1.41 4.08 8.62
C THR A 137 1.11 4.01 7.12
N TRP A 138 0.55 5.09 6.59
CA TRP A 138 0.27 5.22 5.17
C TRP A 138 1.37 6.03 4.46
N LYS A 139 1.81 5.54 3.30
CA LYS A 139 2.83 6.16 2.44
C LYS A 139 2.31 6.29 1.01
N ILE A 140 2.88 7.24 0.28
CA ILE A 140 2.53 7.50 -1.12
C ILE A 140 3.37 6.60 -2.01
N ALA A 141 2.70 5.68 -2.72
CA ALA A 141 3.33 4.71 -3.62
C ALA A 141 3.40 5.23 -5.07
N ALA A 142 2.45 6.08 -5.48
CA ALA A 142 2.46 6.74 -6.77
C ALA A 142 1.57 7.99 -6.76
N CYS A 143 1.75 8.85 -7.76
CA CYS A 143 0.85 9.93 -8.07
C CYS A 143 0.72 10.03 -9.60
N THR A 144 -0.52 10.19 -10.08
CA THR A 144 -0.78 10.51 -11.50
C THR A 144 -1.57 11.81 -11.59
N LEU A 145 -1.37 12.56 -12.66
CA LEU A 145 -2.05 13.82 -12.91
C LEU A 145 -2.86 13.71 -14.20
N GLU A 146 -4.11 14.14 -14.13
CA GLU A 146 -4.99 14.22 -15.29
C GLU A 146 -5.57 15.63 -15.38
N ALA A 147 -5.66 16.18 -16.57
CA ALA A 147 -6.40 17.41 -16.79
C ALA A 147 -7.88 17.17 -16.43
N SER A 148 -8.44 17.97 -15.55
CA SER A 148 -9.88 17.90 -15.32
C SER A 148 -10.59 18.28 -16.60
N ALA A 149 -11.51 17.44 -17.07
CA ALA A 149 -12.37 17.81 -18.18
C ALA A 149 -13.04 19.15 -17.83
N ALA A 150 -12.78 20.17 -18.63
CA ALA A 150 -13.43 21.48 -18.43
C ALA A 150 -14.94 21.23 -18.34
N ARG A 151 -15.57 21.54 -17.21
CA ARG A 151 -17.01 21.64 -17.16
C ARG A 151 -17.37 22.83 -18.05
N SER A 152 -17.78 22.53 -19.28
CA SER A 152 -18.46 23.52 -20.09
C SER A 152 -19.72 23.91 -19.30
N VAL A 153 -19.75 25.13 -18.83
CA VAL A 153 -20.92 25.78 -18.23
C VAL A 153 -21.84 26.20 -19.36
#